data_adf3543277b7fbd249aaaa97b07cd074
#
_entry.id   adf3543277b7fbd249aaaa97b07cd074
#
_cell.length_a   1.000
_cell.length_b   1.000
_cell.length_c   1.000
_cell.angle_alpha   90.00
_cell.angle_beta   90.00
_cell.angle_gamma   90.00
#
_symmetry.space_group_name_H-M   'P 1'
#
loop_
_entity.id
_entity.type
_entity.pdbx_description
1 polymer ?
#
loop_
_entity_poly.entity_id
_entity_poly.type
_entity_poly.pdbx_seq_one_letter_code
_entity_poly.pdbx_strand_id
1 'polypeptide(L)'
;MQASQRISTILGGGSDGWEVFNRARQMIDAGTSVTELTIGEHDIRTAAPILQDMHRAAVGGHTGYASIPGIAALRDAIAARVTASTGVPTTRDNVMITPGGQAALFASHTAVTDPGDTALYIDPYYATYPGTLRGVCAKPVAVQAHASDAFQPRASDIAAAAKGAKSLLINSPNNPTGVVYTRETLEGIAQVCRDHDLWLISDEVYDTQIWEGEHISPRALEGMEERTLVVGSMSKSHAMTGSRIGWVVGPAHVISHLVNLATHTTYGVAGFIQDAALFALELGKEFETEIAEPFRRRRDLALAVLASQNVVGAVPNGGAMYMMLDITATGLSGEAFAYGLLEAHHIAVMPGESFGAAAAGHIRVAMTIEDSAFEAAMKTLCAYAESLTTQA
;
A
#
# COMPACT_ATOMS: atom_id res chain seq x y z
N MET A 1 28.86 -15.99 16.90
CA MET A 1 27.86 -16.44 15.91
C MET A 1 27.30 -15.19 15.23
N GLN A 2 27.07 -15.22 13.91
CA GLN A 2 26.50 -14.10 13.17
C GLN A 2 25.13 -14.52 12.59
N ALA A 3 24.20 -13.56 12.48
CA ALA A 3 22.96 -13.77 11.75
C ALA A 3 23.23 -14.01 10.26
N SER A 4 22.27 -14.62 9.54
CA SER A 4 22.43 -14.80 8.09
C SER A 4 22.58 -13.45 7.39
N GLN A 5 23.39 -13.39 6.35
CA GLN A 5 23.60 -12.18 5.56
C GLN A 5 22.28 -11.61 5.03
N ARG A 6 21.36 -12.47 4.59
CA ARG A 6 20.04 -12.08 4.13
C ARG A 6 19.28 -11.21 5.13
N ILE A 7 19.26 -11.62 6.40
CA ILE A 7 18.52 -10.89 7.45
C ILE A 7 19.26 -9.62 7.87
N SER A 8 20.60 -9.68 8.00
CA SER A 8 21.38 -8.51 8.40
C SER A 8 21.46 -7.40 7.33
N THR A 9 21.13 -7.71 6.07
CA THR A 9 21.14 -6.75 4.95
C THR A 9 19.75 -6.43 4.40
N ILE A 10 18.68 -6.79 5.09
CA ILE A 10 17.31 -6.61 4.59
C ILE A 10 16.96 -5.14 4.30
N LEU A 11 17.52 -4.20 5.08
CA LEU A 11 17.39 -2.75 4.88
C LEU A 11 18.34 -2.20 3.81
N GLY A 12 19.24 -3.03 3.25
CA GLY A 12 20.19 -2.60 2.21
C GLY A 12 21.32 -1.72 2.69
N GLY A 13 21.54 -1.61 3.99
CA GLY A 13 22.61 -0.80 4.60
C GLY A 13 22.32 0.71 4.67
N GLY A 14 21.11 1.13 4.32
CA GLY A 14 20.63 2.51 4.44
C GLY A 14 19.66 2.69 5.62
N SER A 15 19.09 3.90 5.71
CA SER A 15 17.95 4.22 6.54
C SER A 15 16.74 3.33 6.18
N ASP A 16 15.90 3.04 7.17
CA ASP A 16 14.62 2.37 6.94
C ASP A 16 13.49 3.38 6.58
N GLY A 17 13.84 4.68 6.53
CA GLY A 17 12.90 5.76 6.19
C GLY A 17 11.93 6.14 7.31
N TRP A 18 12.13 5.64 8.53
CA TRP A 18 11.23 5.85 9.67
C TRP A 18 11.77 6.81 10.74
N GLU A 19 12.85 7.52 10.47
CA GLU A 19 13.55 8.35 11.47
C GLU A 19 12.63 9.44 12.04
N VAL A 20 11.92 10.20 11.20
CA VAL A 20 10.98 11.25 11.62
C VAL A 20 9.84 10.66 12.44
N PHE A 21 9.30 9.53 12.01
CA PHE A 21 8.29 8.80 12.76
C PHE A 21 8.82 8.37 14.15
N ASN A 22 10.01 7.78 14.20
CA ASN A 22 10.63 7.34 15.45
C ASN A 22 10.89 8.54 16.39
N ARG A 23 11.30 9.68 15.83
CA ARG A 23 11.48 10.93 16.60
C ARG A 23 10.15 11.43 17.18
N ALA A 24 9.07 11.43 16.38
CA ALA A 24 7.75 11.79 16.85
C ALA A 24 7.28 10.89 18.01
N ARG A 25 7.51 9.58 17.92
CA ARG A 25 7.21 8.63 18.99
C ARG A 25 7.99 8.92 20.26
N GLN A 26 9.29 9.24 20.16
CA GLN A 26 10.10 9.64 21.32
C GLN A 26 9.54 10.91 21.99
N MET A 27 9.07 11.90 21.21
CA MET A 27 8.46 13.10 21.73
C MET A 27 7.15 12.80 22.47
N ILE A 28 6.30 11.94 21.91
CA ILE A 28 5.05 11.49 22.54
C ILE A 28 5.33 10.77 23.85
N ASP A 29 6.30 9.84 23.86
CA ASP A 29 6.70 9.09 25.05
C ASP A 29 7.26 10.01 26.15
N ALA A 30 7.86 11.13 25.76
CA ALA A 30 8.33 12.18 26.66
C ALA A 30 7.23 13.15 27.13
N GLY A 31 5.96 12.94 26.69
CA GLY A 31 4.80 13.73 27.10
C GLY A 31 4.48 14.92 26.19
N THR A 32 5.13 15.07 25.04
CA THR A 32 4.80 16.11 24.05
C THR A 32 3.58 15.68 23.25
N SER A 33 2.59 16.56 23.09
CA SER A 33 1.47 16.32 22.17
C SER A 33 1.94 16.53 20.74
N VAL A 34 1.89 15.49 19.92
CA VAL A 34 2.27 15.51 18.49
C VAL A 34 1.07 15.15 17.64
N THR A 35 0.81 15.92 16.61
CA THR A 35 -0.17 15.59 15.56
C THR A 35 0.49 14.65 14.55
N GLU A 36 0.07 13.39 14.52
CA GLU A 36 0.69 12.37 13.66
C GLU A 36 -0.06 12.22 12.33
N LEU A 37 0.61 12.59 11.23
CA LEU A 37 0.17 12.40 9.85
C LEU A 37 1.12 11.44 9.12
N THR A 38 1.67 10.46 9.83
CA THR A 38 2.74 9.58 9.36
C THR A 38 2.25 8.23 8.90
N ILE A 39 1.44 7.52 9.71
CA ILE A 39 1.01 6.14 9.45
C ILE A 39 -0.38 6.09 8.82
N GLY A 40 -0.51 5.22 7.81
CA GLY A 40 -1.80 4.91 7.20
C GLY A 40 -2.59 3.89 8.01
N GLU A 41 -3.01 4.29 9.19
CA GLU A 41 -3.93 3.52 10.02
C GLU A 41 -5.20 4.34 10.27
N HIS A 42 -6.36 3.71 10.16
CA HIS A 42 -7.63 4.38 10.39
C HIS A 42 -7.72 4.95 11.81
N ASP A 43 -8.24 6.15 11.96
CA ASP A 43 -8.66 6.73 13.24
C ASP A 43 -9.94 6.07 13.78
N ILE A 44 -10.72 5.44 12.90
CA ILE A 44 -11.86 4.59 13.27
C ILE A 44 -11.40 3.16 13.59
N ARG A 45 -12.08 2.51 14.50
CA ARG A 45 -11.81 1.12 14.88
C ARG A 45 -12.60 0.16 13.99
N THR A 46 -12.16 -1.10 13.95
CA THR A 46 -12.95 -2.17 13.32
C THR A 46 -14.38 -2.15 13.86
N ALA A 47 -15.37 -2.18 12.97
CA ALA A 47 -16.78 -2.03 13.33
C ALA A 47 -17.25 -3.11 14.32
N ALA A 48 -18.07 -2.71 15.28
CA ALA A 48 -18.56 -3.61 16.32
C ALA A 48 -19.24 -4.87 15.78
N PRO A 49 -20.06 -4.85 14.70
CA PRO A 49 -20.64 -6.07 14.13
C PRO A 49 -19.58 -7.08 13.67
N ILE A 50 -18.47 -6.62 13.08
CA ILE A 50 -17.36 -7.48 12.64
C ILE A 50 -16.68 -8.12 13.86
N LEU A 51 -16.41 -7.34 14.92
CA LEU A 51 -15.82 -7.84 16.16
C LEU A 51 -16.75 -8.82 16.89
N GLN A 52 -18.06 -8.59 16.86
CA GLN A 52 -19.06 -9.51 17.43
C GLN A 52 -19.10 -10.84 16.67
N ASP A 53 -19.02 -10.80 15.33
CA ASP A 53 -18.96 -12.01 14.52
C ASP A 53 -17.67 -12.79 14.78
N MET A 54 -16.52 -12.11 14.85
CA MET A 54 -15.24 -12.69 15.24
C MET A 54 -15.32 -13.39 16.62
N HIS A 55 -15.92 -12.73 17.59
CA HIS A 55 -16.13 -13.30 18.93
C HIS A 55 -17.06 -14.52 18.89
N ARG A 56 -18.18 -14.42 18.16
CA ARG A 56 -19.12 -15.52 17.96
C ARG A 56 -18.46 -16.74 17.36
N ALA A 57 -17.66 -16.56 16.31
CA ALA A 57 -16.94 -17.65 15.66
C ALA A 57 -15.90 -18.29 16.59
N ALA A 58 -15.16 -17.47 17.35
CA ALA A 58 -14.18 -17.98 18.33
C ALA A 58 -14.85 -18.78 19.45
N VAL A 59 -15.92 -18.25 20.06
CA VAL A 59 -16.68 -18.97 21.12
C VAL A 59 -17.41 -20.19 20.55
N GLY A 60 -17.82 -20.13 19.28
CA GLY A 60 -18.40 -21.25 18.54
C GLY A 60 -17.44 -22.41 18.24
N GLY A 61 -16.14 -22.22 18.56
CA GLY A 61 -15.13 -23.28 18.48
C GLY A 61 -14.23 -23.23 17.25
N HIS A 62 -14.35 -22.22 16.38
CA HIS A 62 -13.47 -22.08 15.21
C HIS A 62 -12.08 -21.53 15.58
N THR A 63 -11.49 -22.08 16.63
CA THR A 63 -10.17 -21.72 17.19
C THR A 63 -9.09 -22.76 16.89
N GLY A 64 -9.46 -23.89 16.27
CA GLY A 64 -8.52 -24.89 15.77
C GLY A 64 -7.83 -24.44 14.47
N TYR A 65 -6.99 -25.33 13.93
CA TYR A 65 -6.39 -25.09 12.61
C TYR A 65 -7.47 -24.98 11.53
N ALA A 66 -7.45 -23.90 10.79
CA ALA A 66 -8.27 -23.74 9.58
C ALA A 66 -7.58 -24.36 8.36
N SER A 67 -8.31 -24.48 7.27
CA SER A 67 -7.74 -24.87 5.98
C SER A 67 -6.62 -23.89 5.58
N ILE A 68 -5.45 -24.41 5.22
CA ILE A 68 -4.25 -23.62 4.94
C ILE A 68 -4.48 -22.56 3.83
N PRO A 69 -5.11 -22.89 2.67
CA PRO A 69 -5.41 -21.90 1.66
C PRO A 69 -6.48 -20.88 2.08
N GLY A 70 -7.14 -21.12 3.20
CA GLY A 70 -8.30 -20.38 3.69
C GLY A 70 -9.61 -21.18 3.59
N ILE A 71 -10.63 -20.77 4.35
CA ILE A 71 -11.95 -21.43 4.34
C ILE A 71 -12.60 -21.23 2.96
N ALA A 72 -13.31 -22.27 2.51
CA ALA A 72 -13.91 -22.31 1.17
C ALA A 72 -14.83 -21.11 0.91
N ALA A 73 -15.70 -20.77 1.88
CA ALA A 73 -16.66 -19.69 1.75
C ALA A 73 -15.98 -18.30 1.53
N LEU A 74 -14.91 -18.00 2.28
CA LEU A 74 -14.19 -16.74 2.10
C LEU A 74 -13.47 -16.69 0.75
N ARG A 75 -12.84 -17.78 0.33
CA ARG A 75 -12.19 -17.87 -0.98
C ARG A 75 -13.19 -17.72 -2.13
N ASP A 76 -14.40 -18.29 -2.01
CA ASP A 76 -15.47 -18.14 -2.99
C ASP A 76 -15.98 -16.70 -3.04
N ALA A 77 -16.14 -16.04 -1.90
CA ALA A 77 -16.57 -14.64 -1.84
C ALA A 77 -15.55 -13.71 -2.51
N ILE A 78 -14.25 -13.91 -2.26
CA ILE A 78 -13.18 -13.15 -2.91
C ILE A 78 -13.14 -13.45 -4.42
N ALA A 79 -13.26 -14.72 -4.83
CA ALA A 79 -13.30 -15.10 -6.23
C ALA A 79 -14.47 -14.45 -6.98
N ALA A 80 -15.65 -14.42 -6.36
CA ALA A 80 -16.83 -13.75 -6.91
C ALA A 80 -16.62 -12.23 -7.05
N ARG A 81 -16.03 -11.59 -6.00
CA ARG A 81 -15.68 -10.16 -6.03
C ARG A 81 -14.72 -9.84 -7.19
N VAL A 82 -13.65 -10.63 -7.35
CA VAL A 82 -12.65 -10.44 -8.41
C VAL A 82 -13.27 -10.68 -9.78
N THR A 83 -14.09 -11.72 -9.96
CA THR A 83 -14.82 -11.95 -11.20
C THR A 83 -15.72 -10.77 -11.56
N ALA A 84 -16.46 -10.23 -10.58
CA ALA A 84 -17.34 -9.10 -10.78
C ALA A 84 -16.60 -7.79 -11.15
N SER A 85 -15.42 -7.56 -10.60
CA SER A 85 -14.65 -6.33 -10.86
C SER A 85 -13.79 -6.41 -12.12
N THR A 86 -13.32 -7.60 -12.50
CA THR A 86 -12.39 -7.77 -13.62
C THR A 86 -13.02 -8.36 -14.88
N GLY A 87 -14.15 -9.04 -14.75
CA GLY A 87 -14.74 -9.86 -15.82
C GLY A 87 -13.98 -11.18 -16.08
N VAL A 88 -12.86 -11.41 -15.38
CA VAL A 88 -12.05 -12.64 -15.53
C VAL A 88 -12.63 -13.74 -14.65
N PRO A 89 -13.04 -14.90 -15.21
CA PRO A 89 -13.54 -16.02 -14.41
C PRO A 89 -12.51 -16.42 -13.34
N THR A 90 -12.94 -16.39 -12.11
CA THR A 90 -12.08 -16.65 -10.95
C THR A 90 -12.81 -17.62 -10.01
N THR A 91 -12.11 -18.63 -9.54
CA THR A 91 -12.63 -19.64 -8.62
C THR A 91 -11.82 -19.63 -7.33
N ARG A 92 -12.25 -20.36 -6.31
CA ARG A 92 -11.49 -20.52 -5.07
C ARG A 92 -10.06 -21.03 -5.29
N ASP A 93 -9.81 -21.77 -6.39
CA ASP A 93 -8.48 -22.31 -6.69
C ASP A 93 -7.50 -21.22 -7.17
N ASN A 94 -8.02 -20.05 -7.50
CA ASN A 94 -7.25 -18.85 -7.81
C ASN A 94 -6.95 -17.99 -6.58
N VAL A 95 -7.42 -18.35 -5.36
CA VAL A 95 -7.35 -17.52 -4.16
C VAL A 95 -6.64 -18.23 -3.02
N MET A 96 -5.70 -17.56 -2.37
CA MET A 96 -5.10 -17.98 -1.10
C MET A 96 -5.23 -16.87 -0.06
N ILE A 97 -5.73 -17.19 1.13
CA ILE A 97 -5.81 -16.28 2.28
C ILE A 97 -4.45 -16.18 2.96
N THR A 98 -4.07 -14.96 3.35
CA THR A 98 -2.76 -14.67 3.95
C THR A 98 -2.89 -13.83 5.22
N PRO A 99 -1.89 -13.84 6.12
CA PRO A 99 -1.85 -12.96 7.29
C PRO A 99 -1.61 -11.49 6.91
N GLY A 100 -2.56 -10.90 6.16
CA GLY A 100 -2.50 -9.52 5.64
C GLY A 100 -1.73 -9.40 4.32
N GLY A 101 -1.81 -8.19 3.72
CA GLY A 101 -1.19 -7.89 2.42
C GLY A 101 0.33 -8.04 2.40
N GLN A 102 1.03 -7.72 3.51
CA GLN A 102 2.50 -7.86 3.56
C GLN A 102 2.94 -9.33 3.41
N ALA A 103 2.23 -10.27 4.01
CA ALA A 103 2.52 -11.70 3.82
C ALA A 103 2.15 -12.15 2.40
N ALA A 104 1.10 -11.58 1.81
CA ALA A 104 0.74 -11.81 0.41
C ALA A 104 1.85 -11.36 -0.55
N LEU A 105 2.40 -10.15 -0.34
CA LEU A 105 3.53 -9.64 -1.12
C LEU A 105 4.76 -10.54 -1.03
N PHE A 106 5.15 -10.92 0.20
CA PHE A 106 6.29 -11.80 0.42
C PHE A 106 6.09 -13.17 -0.27
N ALA A 107 4.92 -13.75 -0.13
CA ALA A 107 4.56 -15.01 -0.78
C ALA A 107 4.58 -14.89 -2.32
N SER A 108 3.98 -13.81 -2.87
CA SER A 108 3.94 -13.57 -4.30
C SER A 108 5.34 -13.46 -4.91
N HIS A 109 6.23 -12.69 -4.29
CA HIS A 109 7.62 -12.60 -4.74
C HIS A 109 8.35 -13.94 -4.64
N THR A 110 8.15 -14.68 -3.54
CA THR A 110 8.74 -16.03 -3.38
C THR A 110 8.29 -16.99 -4.47
N ALA A 111 7.05 -16.86 -4.96
CA ALA A 111 6.50 -17.75 -5.98
C ALA A 111 7.06 -17.51 -7.39
N VAL A 112 7.52 -16.30 -7.69
CA VAL A 112 7.85 -15.88 -9.06
C VAL A 112 9.30 -15.45 -9.25
N THR A 113 10.13 -15.47 -8.18
CA THR A 113 11.56 -15.15 -8.24
C THR A 113 12.41 -16.21 -7.56
N ASP A 114 13.52 -16.55 -8.17
CA ASP A 114 14.59 -17.35 -7.56
C ASP A 114 15.66 -16.46 -6.93
N PRO A 115 16.49 -16.98 -6.00
CA PRO A 115 17.60 -16.24 -5.42
C PRO A 115 18.52 -15.64 -6.49
N GLY A 116 18.67 -14.30 -6.45
CA GLY A 116 19.50 -13.54 -7.39
C GLY A 116 18.78 -13.01 -8.62
N ASP A 117 17.51 -13.37 -8.82
CA ASP A 117 16.68 -12.78 -9.87
C ASP A 117 16.44 -11.29 -9.63
N THR A 118 16.34 -10.53 -10.72
CA THR A 118 15.98 -9.12 -10.67
C THR A 118 14.46 -8.97 -10.58
N ALA A 119 14.00 -8.22 -9.58
CA ALA A 119 12.61 -7.84 -9.39
C ALA A 119 12.47 -6.33 -9.43
N LEU A 120 11.65 -5.84 -10.37
CA LEU A 120 11.38 -4.42 -10.56
C LEU A 120 10.27 -3.95 -9.63
N TYR A 121 10.31 -2.68 -9.23
CA TYR A 121 9.22 -1.99 -8.55
C TYR A 121 9.21 -0.52 -8.92
N ILE A 122 8.05 0.13 -8.86
CA ILE A 122 7.91 1.54 -9.22
C ILE A 122 8.31 2.43 -8.04
N ASP A 123 9.12 3.44 -8.30
CA ASP A 123 9.52 4.52 -7.38
C ASP A 123 8.75 5.80 -7.79
N PRO A 124 7.94 6.42 -6.86
CA PRO A 124 7.82 6.19 -5.41
C PRO A 124 7.10 4.89 -5.03
N TYR A 125 7.54 4.30 -3.92
CA TYR A 125 7.13 2.98 -3.47
C TYR A 125 6.74 2.95 -1.99
N TYR A 126 5.94 1.96 -1.59
CA TYR A 126 5.74 1.68 -0.17
C TYR A 126 7.05 1.18 0.46
N ALA A 127 7.47 1.83 1.55
CA ALA A 127 8.80 1.71 2.15
C ALA A 127 9.30 0.26 2.38
N THR A 128 8.39 -0.72 2.48
CA THR A 128 8.76 -2.12 2.72
C THR A 128 9.16 -2.89 1.45
N TYR A 129 8.85 -2.41 0.25
CA TYR A 129 9.04 -3.18 -0.98
C TYR A 129 10.48 -3.64 -1.22
N PRO A 130 11.51 -2.76 -1.16
CA PRO A 130 12.89 -3.21 -1.37
C PRO A 130 13.35 -4.24 -0.34
N GLY A 131 12.92 -4.06 0.92
CA GLY A 131 13.21 -5.02 2.00
C GLY A 131 12.53 -6.36 1.79
N THR A 132 11.27 -6.37 1.32
CA THR A 132 10.54 -7.60 0.97
C THR A 132 11.27 -8.37 -0.12
N LEU A 133 11.72 -7.68 -1.18
CA LEU A 133 12.48 -8.29 -2.28
C LEU A 133 13.81 -8.88 -1.81
N ARG A 134 14.58 -8.15 -0.97
CA ARG A 134 15.80 -8.70 -0.36
C ARG A 134 15.50 -9.89 0.54
N GLY A 135 14.38 -9.85 1.26
CA GLY A 135 13.92 -10.93 2.13
C GLY A 135 13.70 -12.25 1.38
N VAL A 136 13.24 -12.21 0.13
CA VAL A 136 13.11 -13.38 -0.75
C VAL A 136 14.37 -13.65 -1.58
N CYS A 137 15.49 -12.98 -1.31
CA CYS A 137 16.75 -13.10 -2.02
C CYS A 137 16.73 -12.60 -3.48
N ALA A 138 15.74 -11.84 -3.89
CA ALA A 138 15.72 -11.15 -5.17
C ALA A 138 16.56 -9.87 -5.13
N LYS A 139 16.99 -9.37 -6.28
CA LYS A 139 17.66 -8.07 -6.45
C LYS A 139 16.61 -7.01 -6.75
N PRO A 140 16.33 -6.09 -5.80
CA PRO A 140 15.39 -5.01 -6.02
C PRO A 140 15.97 -3.98 -6.98
N VAL A 141 15.20 -3.61 -8.02
CA VAL A 141 15.54 -2.54 -8.95
C VAL A 141 14.37 -1.59 -9.08
N ALA A 142 14.58 -0.33 -8.69
CA ALA A 142 13.59 0.73 -8.78
C ALA A 142 13.48 1.25 -10.22
N VAL A 143 12.25 1.45 -10.68
CA VAL A 143 11.93 2.15 -11.93
C VAL A 143 11.25 3.46 -11.56
N GLN A 144 11.85 4.58 -11.91
CA GLN A 144 11.34 5.90 -11.52
C GLN A 144 10.09 6.25 -12.30
N ALA A 145 9.04 6.68 -11.57
CA ALA A 145 7.95 7.47 -12.09
C ALA A 145 8.23 8.95 -11.79
N HIS A 146 7.91 9.84 -12.72
CA HIS A 146 8.32 11.24 -12.65
C HIS A 146 7.20 12.15 -12.16
N ALA A 147 7.53 13.13 -11.33
CA ALA A 147 6.57 14.16 -10.87
C ALA A 147 5.94 14.92 -12.04
N SER A 148 6.70 15.15 -13.13
CA SER A 148 6.20 15.77 -14.37
C SER A 148 5.04 15.01 -15.03
N ASP A 149 4.93 13.71 -14.77
CA ASP A 149 3.85 12.83 -15.26
C ASP A 149 2.87 12.47 -14.15
N ALA A 150 2.82 13.29 -13.10
CA ALA A 150 2.01 12.99 -11.91
C ALA A 150 2.27 11.59 -11.34
N PHE A 151 3.52 11.14 -11.38
CA PHE A 151 3.97 9.81 -10.96
C PHE A 151 3.25 8.63 -11.65
N GLN A 152 2.71 8.83 -12.84
CA GLN A 152 2.30 7.73 -13.71
C GLN A 152 3.57 7.05 -14.28
N PRO A 153 3.80 5.73 -14.07
CA PRO A 153 4.98 5.08 -14.62
C PRO A 153 4.93 5.00 -16.14
N ARG A 154 6.04 5.30 -16.78
CA ARG A 154 6.18 5.21 -18.24
C ARG A 154 6.56 3.79 -18.66
N ALA A 155 5.87 3.25 -19.65
CA ALA A 155 6.18 1.94 -20.21
C ALA A 155 7.63 1.86 -20.75
N SER A 156 8.15 2.97 -21.32
CA SER A 156 9.53 3.05 -21.82
C SER A 156 10.58 2.84 -20.73
N ASP A 157 10.36 3.41 -19.54
CA ASP A 157 11.31 3.32 -18.42
C ASP A 157 11.28 1.91 -17.81
N ILE A 158 10.09 1.30 -17.73
CA ILE A 158 9.93 -0.09 -17.32
C ILE A 158 10.63 -1.01 -18.34
N ALA A 159 10.40 -0.83 -19.65
CA ALA A 159 11.00 -1.64 -20.70
C ALA A 159 12.53 -1.55 -20.69
N ALA A 160 13.09 -0.37 -20.44
CA ALA A 160 14.53 -0.18 -20.32
C ALA A 160 15.15 -1.00 -19.18
N ALA A 161 14.42 -1.19 -18.06
CA ALA A 161 14.85 -1.96 -16.91
C ALA A 161 14.49 -3.46 -17.01
N ALA A 162 13.56 -3.85 -17.90
CA ALA A 162 12.95 -5.17 -17.94
C ALA A 162 13.88 -6.30 -18.41
N LYS A 163 14.98 -5.97 -19.09
CA LYS A 163 15.88 -6.99 -19.64
C LYS A 163 16.47 -7.89 -18.55
N GLY A 164 16.07 -9.16 -18.55
CA GLY A 164 16.53 -10.16 -17.57
C GLY A 164 15.86 -10.05 -16.20
N ALA A 165 14.90 -9.16 -16.02
CA ALA A 165 14.05 -9.14 -14.84
C ALA A 165 13.01 -10.28 -14.88
N LYS A 166 12.50 -10.69 -13.72
CA LYS A 166 11.50 -11.76 -13.57
C LYS A 166 10.12 -11.22 -13.20
N SER A 167 10.07 -10.14 -12.44
CA SER A 167 8.80 -9.58 -11.98
C SER A 167 8.83 -8.06 -11.93
N LEU A 168 7.64 -7.49 -11.99
CA LEU A 168 7.36 -6.09 -11.73
C LEU A 168 6.32 -5.99 -10.62
N LEU A 169 6.57 -5.17 -9.60
CA LEU A 169 5.61 -4.81 -8.56
C LEU A 169 5.07 -3.41 -8.84
N ILE A 170 3.75 -3.30 -8.85
CA ILE A 170 3.04 -2.02 -8.90
C ILE A 170 2.08 -1.91 -7.72
N ASN A 171 1.67 -0.67 -7.40
CA ASN A 171 0.67 -0.37 -6.39
C ASN A 171 -0.25 0.75 -6.89
N SER A 172 -1.53 0.44 -7.07
CA SER A 172 -2.54 1.40 -7.52
C SER A 172 -3.89 1.09 -6.88
N PRO A 173 -4.49 2.03 -6.14
CA PRO A 173 -3.96 3.37 -5.78
C PRO A 173 -2.64 3.30 -5.02
N ASN A 174 -1.77 4.28 -5.24
CA ASN A 174 -0.38 4.21 -4.81
C ASN A 174 -0.18 4.79 -3.39
N ASN A 175 0.56 4.09 -2.58
CA ASN A 175 1.23 4.60 -1.40
C ASN A 175 2.71 4.81 -1.75
N PRO A 176 3.24 6.05 -1.75
CA PRO A 176 2.81 7.21 -0.97
C PRO A 176 1.98 8.28 -1.70
N THR A 177 1.85 8.22 -3.03
CA THR A 177 1.44 9.37 -3.83
C THR A 177 -0.07 9.64 -3.86
N GLY A 178 -0.89 8.62 -3.59
CA GLY A 178 -2.34 8.66 -3.80
C GLY A 178 -2.76 8.62 -5.27
N VAL A 179 -1.82 8.39 -6.19
CA VAL A 179 -2.09 8.32 -7.62
C VAL A 179 -2.81 7.02 -7.96
N VAL A 180 -3.84 7.10 -8.76
CA VAL A 180 -4.50 5.96 -9.40
C VAL A 180 -3.96 5.85 -10.83
N TYR A 181 -3.44 4.68 -11.21
CA TYR A 181 -2.90 4.49 -12.55
C TYR A 181 -4.02 4.49 -13.58
N THR A 182 -3.81 5.26 -14.64
CA THR A 182 -4.77 5.33 -15.74
C THR A 182 -4.80 4.02 -16.54
N ARG A 183 -5.88 3.81 -17.29
CA ARG A 183 -5.99 2.68 -18.23
C ARG A 183 -4.81 2.64 -19.19
N GLU A 184 -4.42 3.77 -19.77
CA GLU A 184 -3.28 3.88 -20.68
C GLU A 184 -1.96 3.44 -20.00
N THR A 185 -1.72 3.90 -18.76
CA THR A 185 -0.56 3.47 -17.97
C THR A 185 -0.55 1.97 -17.75
N LEU A 186 -1.69 1.39 -17.35
CA LEU A 186 -1.80 -0.05 -17.08
C LEU A 186 -1.67 -0.90 -18.36
N GLU A 187 -2.21 -0.45 -19.48
CA GLU A 187 -2.04 -1.09 -20.79
C GLU A 187 -0.57 -1.08 -21.24
N GLY A 188 0.14 0.05 -21.02
CA GLY A 188 1.57 0.14 -21.26
C GLY A 188 2.39 -0.81 -20.39
N ILE A 189 2.07 -0.91 -19.09
CA ILE A 189 2.68 -1.88 -18.16
C ILE A 189 2.41 -3.32 -18.63
N ALA A 190 1.17 -3.63 -18.97
CA ALA A 190 0.78 -4.95 -19.45
C ALA A 190 1.53 -5.35 -20.73
N GLN A 191 1.70 -4.41 -21.67
CA GLN A 191 2.47 -4.66 -22.88
C GLN A 191 3.92 -4.99 -22.55
N VAL A 192 4.59 -4.22 -21.68
CA VAL A 192 5.96 -4.52 -21.26
C VAL A 192 6.06 -5.89 -20.57
N CYS A 193 5.10 -6.23 -19.71
CA CYS A 193 5.09 -7.56 -19.07
C CYS A 193 4.97 -8.70 -20.07
N ARG A 194 4.19 -8.54 -21.14
CA ARG A 194 4.08 -9.54 -22.22
C ARG A 194 5.36 -9.64 -23.03
N ASP A 195 5.94 -8.49 -23.43
CA ASP A 195 7.10 -8.42 -24.31
C ASP A 195 8.39 -8.97 -23.65
N HIS A 196 8.48 -8.83 -22.32
CA HIS A 196 9.65 -9.24 -21.53
C HIS A 196 9.42 -10.47 -20.65
N ASP A 197 8.27 -11.13 -20.78
CA ASP A 197 7.87 -12.31 -19.99
C ASP A 197 7.98 -12.06 -18.46
N LEU A 198 7.48 -10.92 -18.00
CA LEU A 198 7.47 -10.55 -16.58
C LEU A 198 6.21 -11.07 -15.88
N TRP A 199 6.39 -11.54 -14.67
CA TRP A 199 5.29 -11.61 -13.71
C TRP A 199 4.92 -10.20 -13.23
N LEU A 200 3.62 -9.91 -13.15
CA LEU A 200 3.12 -8.68 -12.54
C LEU A 200 2.58 -9.00 -11.15
N ILE A 201 3.09 -8.31 -10.12
CA ILE A 201 2.49 -8.31 -8.78
C ILE A 201 1.79 -6.97 -8.63
N SER A 202 0.46 -7.00 -8.48
CA SER A 202 -0.37 -5.81 -8.34
C SER A 202 -0.86 -5.69 -6.89
N ASP A 203 -0.32 -4.73 -6.16
CA ASP A 203 -0.77 -4.40 -4.82
C ASP A 203 -1.99 -3.47 -4.91
N GLU A 204 -3.17 -4.04 -4.66
CA GLU A 204 -4.48 -3.39 -4.82
C GLU A 204 -5.19 -3.16 -3.48
N VAL A 205 -4.44 -3.05 -2.36
CA VAL A 205 -5.01 -2.93 -1.01
C VAL A 205 -5.85 -1.66 -0.79
N TYR A 206 -5.80 -0.69 -1.70
CA TYR A 206 -6.58 0.54 -1.68
C TYR A 206 -7.71 0.56 -2.74
N ASP A 207 -8.08 -0.57 -3.31
CA ASP A 207 -9.06 -0.71 -4.41
C ASP A 207 -10.43 -0.06 -4.14
N THR A 208 -10.81 0.09 -2.86
CA THR A 208 -12.07 0.71 -2.43
C THR A 208 -11.94 2.21 -2.12
N GLN A 209 -10.74 2.76 -2.13
CA GLN A 209 -10.44 4.15 -1.79
C GLN A 209 -10.10 4.93 -3.06
N ILE A 210 -11.11 5.18 -3.89
CA ILE A 210 -11.01 5.90 -5.16
C ILE A 210 -11.80 7.20 -5.03
N TRP A 211 -11.14 8.31 -5.30
CA TRP A 211 -11.70 9.67 -5.24
C TRP A 211 -11.97 10.23 -6.64
N GLU A 212 -11.09 9.90 -7.59
CA GLU A 212 -11.18 10.32 -9.00
C GLU A 212 -10.78 9.15 -9.91
N GLY A 213 -11.47 9.01 -11.04
CA GLY A 213 -11.24 7.93 -11.98
C GLY A 213 -11.87 6.60 -11.55
N GLU A 214 -11.23 5.51 -11.91
CA GLU A 214 -11.65 4.15 -11.58
C GLU A 214 -10.44 3.28 -11.20
N HIS A 215 -10.62 2.34 -10.30
CA HIS A 215 -9.65 1.29 -10.08
C HIS A 215 -9.78 0.23 -11.17
N ILE A 216 -8.67 -0.05 -11.85
CA ILE A 216 -8.57 -1.11 -12.85
C ILE A 216 -7.53 -2.10 -12.37
N SER A 217 -7.93 -3.34 -12.12
CA SER A 217 -6.98 -4.42 -11.89
C SER A 217 -6.31 -4.80 -13.22
N PRO A 218 -4.98 -4.79 -13.32
CA PRO A 218 -4.30 -5.22 -14.56
C PRO A 218 -4.56 -6.68 -14.91
N ARG A 219 -5.06 -7.50 -13.98
CA ARG A 219 -5.52 -8.84 -14.27
C ARG A 219 -6.65 -8.86 -15.33
N ALA A 220 -7.42 -7.78 -15.44
CA ALA A 220 -8.50 -7.63 -16.43
C ALA A 220 -8.00 -7.34 -17.85
N LEU A 221 -6.72 -7.00 -18.02
CA LEU A 221 -6.18 -6.66 -19.33
C LEU A 221 -5.80 -7.91 -20.12
N GLU A 222 -5.86 -7.82 -21.45
CA GLU A 222 -5.61 -8.93 -22.35
C GLU A 222 -4.27 -9.61 -22.08
N GLY A 223 -4.29 -10.95 -21.87
CA GLY A 223 -3.11 -11.79 -21.62
C GLY A 223 -2.45 -11.57 -20.25
N MET A 224 -3.13 -10.88 -19.31
CA MET A 224 -2.57 -10.63 -17.99
C MET A 224 -3.11 -11.56 -16.90
N GLU A 225 -4.20 -12.28 -17.11
CA GLU A 225 -4.78 -13.21 -16.13
C GLU A 225 -3.83 -14.33 -15.72
N GLU A 226 -2.98 -14.81 -16.65
CA GLU A 226 -2.04 -15.91 -16.41
C GLU A 226 -0.64 -15.46 -15.92
N ARG A 227 -0.42 -14.14 -15.79
CA ARG A 227 0.84 -13.58 -15.32
C ARG A 227 0.71 -12.51 -14.23
N THR A 228 -0.48 -12.32 -13.66
CA THR A 228 -0.72 -11.33 -12.60
C THR A 228 -1.06 -12.01 -11.30
N LEU A 229 -0.34 -11.63 -10.23
CA LEU A 229 -0.69 -11.90 -8.84
C LEU A 229 -1.24 -10.63 -8.22
N VAL A 230 -2.53 -10.65 -7.86
CA VAL A 230 -3.20 -9.52 -7.20
C VAL A 230 -3.12 -9.71 -5.70
N VAL A 231 -2.65 -8.70 -4.99
CA VAL A 231 -2.60 -8.65 -3.54
C VAL A 231 -3.73 -7.76 -3.03
N GLY A 232 -4.59 -8.32 -2.19
CA GLY A 232 -5.67 -7.61 -1.54
C GLY A 232 -5.64 -7.76 -0.01
N SER A 233 -6.40 -6.93 0.69
CA SER A 233 -6.42 -6.92 2.16
C SER A 233 -7.68 -6.27 2.72
N MET A 234 -8.17 -6.77 3.85
CA MET A 234 -9.23 -6.14 4.64
C MET A 234 -8.74 -4.94 5.46
N SER A 235 -7.42 -4.73 5.53
CA SER A 235 -6.81 -3.71 6.39
C SER A 235 -7.33 -2.31 6.08
N LYS A 236 -7.55 -1.97 4.79
CA LYS A 236 -7.89 -0.62 4.36
C LYS A 236 -9.36 -0.47 4.01
N SER A 237 -9.93 -1.44 3.32
CA SER A 237 -11.34 -1.44 2.93
C SER A 237 -12.32 -1.59 4.10
N HIS A 238 -11.90 -2.23 5.20
CA HIS A 238 -12.78 -2.56 6.34
C HIS A 238 -12.21 -2.15 7.70
N ALA A 239 -11.18 -1.31 7.74
CA ALA A 239 -10.50 -0.89 8.98
C ALA A 239 -10.07 -2.06 9.87
N MET A 240 -9.58 -3.15 9.27
CA MET A 240 -9.21 -4.40 9.94
C MET A 240 -7.68 -4.61 9.99
N THR A 241 -6.91 -3.54 10.19
CA THR A 241 -5.43 -3.60 10.20
C THR A 241 -4.89 -4.62 11.19
N GLY A 242 -5.45 -4.68 12.39
CA GLY A 242 -5.04 -5.59 13.48
C GLY A 242 -5.48 -7.05 13.27
N SER A 243 -6.46 -7.32 12.43
CA SER A 243 -6.95 -8.68 12.15
C SER A 243 -5.97 -9.50 11.31
N ARG A 244 -5.00 -8.86 10.67
CA ARG A 244 -3.99 -9.51 9.82
C ARG A 244 -4.58 -10.47 8.81
N ILE A 245 -5.48 -9.99 7.93
CA ILE A 245 -6.10 -10.79 6.89
C ILE A 245 -6.05 -10.10 5.54
N GLY A 246 -5.63 -10.85 4.52
CA GLY A 246 -5.52 -10.47 3.13
C GLY A 246 -5.50 -11.70 2.25
N TRP A 247 -5.18 -11.53 0.99
CA TRP A 247 -5.18 -12.62 0.01
C TRP A 247 -4.24 -12.37 -1.17
N VAL A 248 -3.91 -13.46 -1.85
CA VAL A 248 -3.34 -13.45 -3.21
C VAL A 248 -4.37 -14.05 -4.15
N VAL A 249 -4.58 -13.40 -5.29
CA VAL A 249 -5.35 -13.96 -6.42
C VAL A 249 -4.44 -14.08 -7.64
N GLY A 250 -4.43 -15.24 -8.27
CA GLY A 250 -3.58 -15.50 -9.45
C GLY A 250 -3.89 -16.81 -10.15
N PRO A 251 -3.05 -17.25 -11.09
CA PRO A 251 -3.22 -18.53 -11.76
C PRO A 251 -3.25 -19.70 -10.76
N ALA A 252 -4.20 -20.62 -10.93
CA ALA A 252 -4.43 -21.71 -9.97
C ALA A 252 -3.17 -22.57 -9.72
N HIS A 253 -2.33 -22.78 -10.74
CA HIS A 253 -1.08 -23.52 -10.58
C HIS A 253 -0.09 -22.80 -9.65
N VAL A 254 0.02 -21.46 -9.71
CA VAL A 254 0.87 -20.67 -8.79
C VAL A 254 0.27 -20.69 -7.38
N ILE A 255 -1.05 -20.52 -7.25
CA ILE A 255 -1.74 -20.56 -5.96
C ILE A 255 -1.51 -21.91 -5.27
N SER A 256 -1.50 -23.03 -6.00
CA SER A 256 -1.20 -24.35 -5.42
C SER A 256 0.21 -24.43 -4.80
N HIS A 257 1.21 -23.79 -5.41
CA HIS A 257 2.56 -23.68 -4.85
C HIS A 257 2.61 -22.73 -3.64
N LEU A 258 1.83 -21.64 -3.66
CA LEU A 258 1.70 -20.75 -2.49
C LEU A 258 1.06 -21.43 -1.29
N VAL A 259 0.11 -22.33 -1.51
CA VAL A 259 -0.46 -23.18 -0.43
C VAL A 259 0.62 -24.08 0.19
N ASN A 260 1.49 -24.65 -0.65
CA ASN A 260 2.65 -25.43 -0.15
C ASN A 260 3.60 -24.53 0.66
N LEU A 261 3.90 -23.32 0.18
CA LEU A 261 4.71 -22.36 0.92
C LEU A 261 4.06 -22.00 2.28
N ALA A 262 2.76 -21.72 2.29
CA ALA A 262 2.01 -21.43 3.52
C ALA A 262 2.05 -22.59 4.51
N THR A 263 2.01 -23.84 4.06
CA THR A 263 2.15 -25.03 4.89
C THR A 263 3.47 -25.05 5.67
N HIS A 264 4.53 -24.49 5.08
CA HIS A 264 5.87 -24.52 5.67
C HIS A 264 6.28 -23.19 6.32
N THR A 265 5.37 -22.20 6.37
CA THR A 265 5.64 -20.87 6.91
C THR A 265 4.56 -20.42 7.90
N THR A 266 3.46 -19.87 7.42
CA THR A 266 2.40 -19.26 8.24
C THR A 266 1.38 -20.24 8.78
N TYR A 267 1.24 -21.40 8.15
CA TYR A 267 0.24 -22.43 8.45
C TYR A 267 -1.22 -21.96 8.33
N GLY A 268 -1.45 -20.95 7.52
CA GLY A 268 -2.76 -20.34 7.28
C GLY A 268 -3.10 -19.19 8.21
N VAL A 269 -4.37 -18.84 8.29
CA VAL A 269 -4.94 -17.76 9.11
C VAL A 269 -6.01 -18.36 10.03
N ALA A 270 -6.12 -17.84 11.25
CA ALA A 270 -7.09 -18.31 12.24
C ALA A 270 -8.53 -18.28 11.70
N GLY A 271 -9.28 -19.37 11.92
CA GLY A 271 -10.62 -19.56 11.37
C GLY A 271 -11.60 -18.45 11.75
N PHE A 272 -11.64 -18.07 13.03
CA PHE A 272 -12.54 -17.02 13.52
C PHE A 272 -12.25 -15.63 12.91
N ILE A 273 -11.01 -15.36 12.47
CA ILE A 273 -10.66 -14.14 11.72
C ILE A 273 -11.20 -14.24 10.29
N GLN A 274 -11.13 -15.42 9.68
CA GLN A 274 -11.65 -15.64 8.33
C GLN A 274 -13.18 -15.57 8.28
N ASP A 275 -13.88 -16.06 9.31
CA ASP A 275 -15.35 -15.91 9.43
C ASP A 275 -15.72 -14.42 9.51
N ALA A 276 -15.04 -13.66 10.36
CA ALA A 276 -15.26 -12.22 10.48
C ALA A 276 -14.95 -11.46 9.17
N ALA A 277 -13.94 -11.90 8.41
CA ALA A 277 -13.62 -11.32 7.11
C ALA A 277 -14.72 -11.63 6.07
N LEU A 278 -15.26 -12.85 6.07
CA LEU A 278 -16.39 -13.21 5.22
C LEU A 278 -17.61 -12.36 5.56
N PHE A 279 -17.97 -12.27 6.84
CA PHE A 279 -19.05 -11.41 7.31
C PHE A 279 -18.83 -9.94 6.87
N ALA A 280 -17.61 -9.41 7.00
CA ALA A 280 -17.29 -8.05 6.62
C ALA A 280 -17.46 -7.82 5.11
N LEU A 281 -17.04 -8.77 4.25
CA LEU A 281 -17.25 -8.69 2.80
C LEU A 281 -18.75 -8.70 2.44
N GLU A 282 -19.58 -9.44 3.19
CA GLU A 282 -21.02 -9.52 3.01
C GLU A 282 -21.75 -8.21 3.37
N LEU A 283 -21.13 -7.30 4.15
CA LEU A 283 -21.66 -5.95 4.38
C LEU A 283 -21.71 -5.11 3.09
N GLY A 284 -20.91 -5.47 2.09
CA GLY A 284 -20.99 -4.94 0.75
C GLY A 284 -20.39 -3.55 0.56
N LYS A 285 -20.63 -2.98 -0.63
CA LYS A 285 -20.01 -1.72 -1.07
C LYS A 285 -20.41 -0.50 -0.25
N GLU A 286 -21.62 -0.49 0.32
CA GLU A 286 -22.08 0.63 1.16
C GLU A 286 -21.19 0.77 2.40
N PHE A 287 -20.85 -0.35 3.05
CA PHE A 287 -19.95 -0.36 4.19
C PHE A 287 -18.52 0.07 3.79
N GLU A 288 -18.00 -0.42 2.66
CA GLU A 288 -16.69 0.01 2.16
C GLU A 288 -16.63 1.51 1.88
N THR A 289 -17.72 2.07 1.34
CA THR A 289 -17.86 3.51 1.11
C THR A 289 -17.88 4.30 2.41
N GLU A 290 -18.59 3.81 3.44
CA GLU A 290 -18.60 4.43 4.77
C GLU A 290 -17.20 4.49 5.37
N ILE A 291 -16.41 3.40 5.26
CA ILE A 291 -15.03 3.35 5.73
C ILE A 291 -14.11 4.30 4.95
N ALA A 292 -14.35 4.49 3.66
CA ALA A 292 -13.54 5.34 2.78
C ALA A 292 -13.88 6.85 2.90
N GLU A 293 -15.11 7.20 3.25
CA GLU A 293 -15.64 8.56 3.22
C GLU A 293 -14.84 9.58 4.06
N PRO A 294 -14.34 9.28 5.27
CA PRO A 294 -13.51 10.22 6.02
C PRO A 294 -12.27 10.67 5.25
N PHE A 295 -11.63 9.78 4.51
CA PHE A 295 -10.42 10.11 3.73
C PHE A 295 -10.77 11.00 2.54
N ARG A 296 -11.88 10.76 1.87
CA ARG A 296 -12.36 11.62 0.78
C ARG A 296 -12.62 13.05 1.28
N ARG A 297 -13.32 13.21 2.40
CA ARG A 297 -13.57 14.52 3.00
C ARG A 297 -12.29 15.25 3.39
N ARG A 298 -11.33 14.54 4.01
CA ARG A 298 -10.05 15.11 4.43
C ARG A 298 -9.20 15.50 3.23
N ARG A 299 -9.23 14.71 2.16
CA ARG A 299 -8.63 15.11 0.88
C ARG A 299 -9.20 16.45 0.39
N ASP A 300 -10.52 16.59 0.38
CA ASP A 300 -11.18 17.81 -0.09
C ASP A 300 -10.84 19.00 0.83
N LEU A 301 -10.77 18.82 2.14
CA LEU A 301 -10.30 19.84 3.09
C LEU A 301 -8.84 20.23 2.81
N ALA A 302 -7.94 19.26 2.58
CA ALA A 302 -6.56 19.56 2.25
C ALA A 302 -6.43 20.34 0.95
N LEU A 303 -7.15 19.93 -0.11
CA LEU A 303 -7.15 20.64 -1.40
C LEU A 303 -7.66 22.07 -1.26
N ALA A 304 -8.69 22.31 -0.43
CA ALA A 304 -9.18 23.67 -0.14
C ALA A 304 -8.12 24.52 0.57
N VAL A 305 -7.39 23.98 1.54
CA VAL A 305 -6.27 24.66 2.19
C VAL A 305 -5.16 24.97 1.19
N LEU A 306 -4.76 24.00 0.38
CA LEU A 306 -3.70 24.15 -0.59
C LEU A 306 -4.04 25.18 -1.67
N ALA A 307 -5.31 25.32 -2.06
CA ALA A 307 -5.76 26.31 -3.02
C ALA A 307 -5.66 27.77 -2.50
N SER A 308 -5.50 27.98 -1.20
CA SER A 308 -5.39 29.31 -0.58
C SER A 308 -3.97 29.88 -0.54
N GLN A 309 -2.97 29.11 -0.98
CA GLN A 309 -1.55 29.46 -0.99
C GLN A 309 -0.86 28.90 -2.26
N ASN A 310 0.42 29.20 -2.49
CA ASN A 310 1.13 28.85 -3.72
C ASN A 310 2.55 28.30 -3.49
N VAL A 311 2.90 27.94 -2.27
CA VAL A 311 4.22 27.38 -1.90
C VAL A 311 4.21 25.85 -1.88
N VAL A 312 3.14 25.26 -1.34
CA VAL A 312 2.98 23.80 -1.28
C VAL A 312 2.05 23.35 -2.38
N GLY A 313 2.54 22.46 -3.24
CA GLY A 313 1.75 21.83 -4.29
C GLY A 313 1.19 20.47 -3.85
N ALA A 314 0.15 19.98 -4.53
CA ALA A 314 -0.34 18.62 -4.39
C ALA A 314 -0.04 17.80 -5.64
N VAL A 315 0.49 16.60 -5.47
CA VAL A 315 0.44 15.57 -6.53
C VAL A 315 -1.03 15.19 -6.75
N PRO A 316 -1.49 14.99 -8.00
CA PRO A 316 -2.85 14.54 -8.25
C PRO A 316 -3.18 13.30 -7.42
N ASN A 317 -4.15 13.45 -6.52
CA ASN A 317 -4.54 12.42 -5.57
C ASN A 317 -5.90 11.84 -5.98
N GLY A 318 -5.87 10.71 -6.67
CA GLY A 318 -7.06 10.00 -7.13
C GLY A 318 -7.56 8.92 -6.19
N GLY A 319 -6.78 8.52 -5.19
CA GLY A 319 -7.15 7.44 -4.27
C GLY A 319 -6.25 7.32 -3.04
N ALA A 320 -6.43 6.24 -2.29
CA ALA A 320 -5.73 5.89 -1.06
C ALA A 320 -5.93 6.92 0.07
N MET A 321 -5.35 6.67 1.22
CA MET A 321 -5.47 7.51 2.43
C MET A 321 -4.29 8.46 2.62
N TYR A 322 -3.55 8.79 1.55
CA TYR A 322 -2.36 9.63 1.58
C TYR A 322 -2.43 10.73 0.54
N MET A 323 -1.74 11.83 0.84
CA MET A 323 -1.42 12.86 -0.14
C MET A 323 0.10 13.04 -0.19
N MET A 324 0.66 13.13 -1.40
CA MET A 324 2.02 13.56 -1.63
C MET A 324 1.99 15.06 -1.94
N LEU A 325 2.77 15.83 -1.18
CA LEU A 325 2.82 17.29 -1.30
C LEU A 325 4.20 17.70 -1.79
N ASP A 326 4.23 18.53 -2.82
CA ASP A 326 5.44 19.15 -3.34
C ASP A 326 5.82 20.36 -2.48
N ILE A 327 7.01 20.32 -1.88
CA ILE A 327 7.56 21.40 -1.05
C ILE A 327 8.84 21.99 -1.65
N THR A 328 9.12 21.74 -2.92
CA THR A 328 10.35 22.17 -3.61
C THR A 328 10.55 23.70 -3.58
N ALA A 329 9.45 24.46 -3.57
CA ALA A 329 9.49 25.91 -3.45
C ALA A 329 10.11 26.43 -2.13
N THR A 330 10.17 25.58 -1.09
CA THR A 330 10.83 25.94 0.18
C THR A 330 12.36 25.83 0.12
N GLY A 331 12.91 25.22 -0.91
CA GLY A 331 14.35 24.92 -1.03
C GLY A 331 14.88 23.84 -0.09
N LEU A 332 14.02 23.22 0.72
CA LEU A 332 14.40 22.15 1.65
C LEU A 332 14.20 20.75 1.04
N SER A 333 14.95 19.77 1.52
CA SER A 333 14.62 18.36 1.31
C SER A 333 13.37 17.98 2.11
N GLY A 334 12.67 16.91 1.71
CA GLY A 334 11.55 16.38 2.46
C GLY A 334 11.91 16.05 3.91
N GLU A 335 13.10 15.51 4.13
CA GLU A 335 13.61 15.18 5.46
C GLU A 335 13.81 16.44 6.31
N ALA A 336 14.51 17.46 5.80
CA ALA A 336 14.75 18.71 6.51
C ALA A 336 13.43 19.43 6.84
N PHE A 337 12.48 19.45 5.89
CA PHE A 337 11.16 20.02 6.10
C PHE A 337 10.38 19.27 7.18
N ALA A 338 10.33 17.93 7.11
CA ALA A 338 9.57 17.12 8.06
C ALA A 338 10.11 17.24 9.48
N TYR A 339 11.44 17.26 9.67
CA TYR A 339 12.06 17.53 10.98
C TYR A 339 11.76 18.94 11.47
N GLY A 340 11.91 19.97 10.63
CA GLY A 340 11.62 21.35 10.99
C GLY A 340 10.16 21.54 11.41
N LEU A 341 9.21 20.96 10.70
CA LEU A 341 7.79 20.99 11.03
C LEU A 341 7.50 20.26 12.36
N LEU A 342 8.11 19.11 12.59
CA LEU A 342 7.96 18.35 13.83
C LEU A 342 8.50 19.11 15.05
N GLU A 343 9.70 19.67 14.96
CA GLU A 343 10.32 20.37 16.10
C GLU A 343 9.67 21.73 16.38
N ALA A 344 9.20 22.47 15.34
CA ALA A 344 8.64 23.81 15.51
C ALA A 344 7.13 23.78 15.84
N HIS A 345 6.39 22.82 15.29
CA HIS A 345 4.92 22.80 15.33
C HIS A 345 4.31 21.50 15.85
N HIS A 346 5.14 20.53 16.21
CA HIS A 346 4.72 19.21 16.71
C HIS A 346 3.77 18.49 15.73
N ILE A 347 4.01 18.65 14.42
CA ILE A 347 3.30 17.95 13.36
C ILE A 347 4.28 17.00 12.68
N ALA A 348 3.97 15.72 12.70
CA ALA A 348 4.79 14.67 12.09
C ALA A 348 4.23 14.27 10.73
N VAL A 349 5.05 14.41 9.68
CA VAL A 349 4.78 13.93 8.32
C VAL A 349 5.94 13.03 7.87
N MET A 350 5.75 12.25 6.80
CA MET A 350 6.83 11.42 6.29
C MET A 350 7.60 12.15 5.17
N PRO A 351 8.93 12.16 5.21
CA PRO A 351 9.73 12.64 4.08
C PRO A 351 9.46 11.84 2.81
N GLY A 352 9.47 12.51 1.67
CA GLY A 352 9.35 11.84 0.37
C GLY A 352 10.48 10.83 0.15
N GLU A 353 11.67 11.16 0.57
CA GLU A 353 12.87 10.33 0.47
C GLU A 353 12.72 8.95 1.14
N SER A 354 11.84 8.82 2.13
CA SER A 354 11.47 7.53 2.75
C SER A 354 10.79 6.57 1.76
N PHE A 355 10.31 7.08 0.64
CA PHE A 355 9.55 6.33 -0.38
C PHE A 355 10.25 6.27 -1.73
N GLY A 356 11.53 6.64 -1.78
CA GLY A 356 12.35 6.56 -2.97
C GLY A 356 12.91 7.88 -3.45
N ALA A 357 13.85 7.80 -4.38
CA ALA A 357 14.55 8.96 -4.92
C ALA A 357 13.62 9.86 -5.77
N ALA A 358 12.62 9.26 -6.43
CA ALA A 358 11.68 10.00 -7.26
C ALA A 358 10.77 10.94 -6.44
N ALA A 359 10.61 10.67 -5.15
CA ALA A 359 9.81 11.50 -4.23
C ALA A 359 10.63 12.58 -3.50
N ALA A 360 11.91 12.78 -3.84
CA ALA A 360 12.72 13.86 -3.27
C ALA A 360 12.06 15.24 -3.45
N GLY A 361 12.14 16.09 -2.43
CA GLY A 361 11.48 17.40 -2.44
C GLY A 361 9.97 17.34 -2.20
N HIS A 362 9.47 16.20 -1.76
CA HIS A 362 8.07 16.00 -1.37
C HIS A 362 7.97 15.54 0.08
N ILE A 363 6.75 15.60 0.61
CA ILE A 363 6.38 14.97 1.89
C ILE A 363 5.08 14.17 1.69
N ARG A 364 4.90 13.09 2.45
CA ARG A 364 3.64 12.34 2.49
C ARG A 364 2.85 12.70 3.76
N VAL A 365 1.60 13.03 3.58
CA VAL A 365 0.61 13.28 4.63
C VAL A 365 -0.39 12.12 4.66
N ALA A 366 -0.59 11.49 5.80
CA ALA A 366 -1.65 10.50 6.02
C ALA A 366 -2.92 11.20 6.53
N MET A 367 -4.05 10.96 5.87
CA MET A 367 -5.35 11.57 6.20
C MET A 367 -6.08 10.78 7.30
N THR A 368 -5.40 10.52 8.43
CA THR A 368 -5.79 9.49 9.41
C THR A 368 -6.10 10.03 10.80
N ILE A 369 -6.43 11.31 10.90
CA ILE A 369 -6.91 11.96 12.14
C ILE A 369 -8.24 12.68 11.87
N GLU A 370 -8.92 13.10 12.92
CA GLU A 370 -10.21 13.79 12.87
C GLU A 370 -10.16 15.05 11.98
N ASP A 371 -11.26 15.34 11.27
CA ASP A 371 -11.36 16.33 10.19
C ASP A 371 -10.86 17.73 10.60
N SER A 372 -11.27 18.24 11.77
CA SER A 372 -10.87 19.60 12.22
C SER A 372 -9.40 19.67 12.62
N ALA A 373 -8.88 18.62 13.25
CA ALA A 373 -7.47 18.53 13.60
C ALA A 373 -6.61 18.39 12.33
N PHE A 374 -7.08 17.65 11.34
CA PHE A 374 -6.42 17.51 10.05
C PHE A 374 -6.35 18.85 9.30
N GLU A 375 -7.47 19.57 9.20
CA GLU A 375 -7.53 20.88 8.56
C GLU A 375 -6.59 21.89 9.23
N ALA A 376 -6.59 21.92 10.59
CA ALA A 376 -5.70 22.79 11.36
C ALA A 376 -4.21 22.45 11.13
N ALA A 377 -3.87 21.17 11.07
CA ALA A 377 -2.51 20.71 10.77
C ALA A 377 -2.07 21.11 9.37
N MET A 378 -2.94 20.98 8.36
CA MET A 378 -2.66 21.39 6.99
C MET A 378 -2.44 22.90 6.87
N LYS A 379 -3.24 23.72 7.55
CA LYS A 379 -3.04 25.18 7.60
C LYS A 379 -1.68 25.55 8.22
N THR A 380 -1.32 24.89 9.33
CA THR A 380 -0.03 25.12 10.01
C THR A 380 1.14 24.70 9.12
N LEU A 381 1.03 23.56 8.44
CA LEU A 381 2.04 23.07 7.48
C LEU A 381 2.27 24.08 6.35
N CYS A 382 1.20 24.62 5.76
CA CYS A 382 1.31 25.61 4.70
C CYS A 382 1.92 26.93 5.22
N ALA A 383 1.50 27.43 6.38
CA ALA A 383 2.09 28.63 6.99
C ALA A 383 3.58 28.45 7.32
N TYR A 384 3.98 27.26 7.77
CA TYR A 384 5.38 26.92 7.98
C TYR A 384 6.16 26.97 6.65
N ALA A 385 5.64 26.36 5.60
CA ALA A 385 6.28 26.41 4.28
C ALA A 385 6.43 27.85 3.76
N GLU A 386 5.41 28.69 3.89
CA GLU A 386 5.47 30.11 3.51
C GLU A 386 6.54 30.89 4.29
N SER A 387 6.70 30.61 5.59
CA SER A 387 7.71 31.26 6.42
C SER A 387 9.14 30.97 5.96
N LEU A 388 9.38 29.82 5.33
CA LEU A 388 10.69 29.43 4.81
C LEU A 388 11.03 30.20 3.54
N THR A 389 10.05 30.52 2.69
CA THR A 389 10.29 31.26 1.42
C THR A 389 10.52 32.77 1.64
N THR A 390 10.02 33.34 2.75
CA THR A 390 10.21 34.75 3.08
C THR A 390 11.56 35.07 3.72
N GLN A 391 12.33 34.04 4.08
CA GLN A 391 13.67 34.18 4.69
C GLN A 391 14.81 33.99 3.70
N ALA A 392 14.52 33.55 2.49
CA ALA A 392 15.48 33.35 1.39
C ALA A 392 15.47 34.57 0.45
#